data_d455bf4f495ad817892748db333942ef
#
_entry.id   d455bf4f495ad817892748db333942ef
#
_cell.length_a   1.000
_cell.length_b   1.000
_cell.length_c   1.000
_cell.angle_alpha   90.00
_cell.angle_beta   90.00
_cell.angle_gamma   90.00
#
_symmetry.space_group_name_H-M   'P 1'
#
loop_
_entity.id
_entity.type
_entity.pdbx_description
1 polymer ?
#
loop_
_entity_poly.entity_id
_entity_poly.type
_entity_poly.pdbx_seq_one_letter_code
_entity_poly.pdbx_strand_id
1 'polypeptide(L)'
;MPELPEVEIVRQSLNEKIKQKKVKKVIIRNRNLRLKIPSYFKTYFLNKKIIKVGRFSKYLIIYLPKDNYCLIHLGMSGTIHVINKNLVNKYTNTSFYNSPFLPKKHNHVEFVFKNFKIIYNDPRRFGFFQLIKNNSDLIKRFSHLGPEPFDKNFNLNYVYNFFKDKNKDIKNFLLDQKFVSGI
;
A
#
# COMPACT_ATOMS: atom_id res chain seq x y z
N MET A 1 -6.21 -12.05 2.84
CA MET A 1 -5.37 -10.96 2.26
C MET A 1 -6.14 -9.68 2.46
N PRO A 2 -5.52 -8.57 2.87
CA PRO A 2 -6.24 -7.32 2.97
C PRO A 2 -6.84 -6.93 1.62
N GLU A 3 -8.13 -6.66 1.62
CA GLU A 3 -8.90 -6.23 0.45
C GLU A 3 -9.06 -4.70 0.46
N LEU A 4 -9.82 -4.15 -0.47
CA LEU A 4 -9.98 -2.70 -0.60
C LEU A 4 -10.38 -2.00 0.71
N PRO A 5 -11.39 -2.47 1.48
CA PRO A 5 -11.80 -1.79 2.71
C PRO A 5 -10.69 -1.71 3.77
N GLU A 6 -9.97 -2.81 3.98
CA GLU A 6 -8.89 -2.85 4.96
C GLU A 6 -7.72 -1.96 4.52
N VAL A 7 -7.36 -2.00 3.22
CA VAL A 7 -6.30 -1.15 2.69
C VAL A 7 -6.70 0.34 2.75
N GLU A 8 -8.00 0.66 2.58
CA GLU A 8 -8.49 2.03 2.71
C GLU A 8 -8.35 2.55 4.14
N ILE A 9 -8.65 1.76 5.16
CA ILE A 9 -8.45 2.14 6.56
C ILE A 9 -6.96 2.39 6.84
N VAL A 10 -6.09 1.52 6.34
CA VAL A 10 -4.62 1.73 6.43
C VAL A 10 -4.23 3.03 5.75
N ARG A 11 -4.74 3.29 4.54
CA ARG A 11 -4.48 4.52 3.80
C ARG A 11 -4.88 5.77 4.59
N GLN A 12 -6.09 5.79 5.15
CA GLN A 12 -6.60 6.92 5.94
C GLN A 12 -5.70 7.20 7.15
N SER A 13 -5.46 6.19 7.97
CA SER A 13 -4.61 6.30 9.16
C SER A 13 -3.18 6.72 8.81
N LEU A 14 -2.62 6.13 7.75
CA LEU A 14 -1.27 6.46 7.32
C LEU A 14 -1.19 7.89 6.77
N ASN A 15 -2.17 8.30 5.95
CA ASN A 15 -2.21 9.65 5.40
C ASN A 15 -2.30 10.72 6.52
N GLU A 16 -3.13 10.51 7.52
CA GLU A 16 -3.23 11.41 8.67
C GLU A 16 -1.87 11.59 9.38
N LYS A 17 -1.12 10.51 9.54
CA LYS A 17 0.15 10.54 10.27
C LYS A 17 1.32 11.12 9.49
N ILE A 18 1.42 10.84 8.18
CA ILE A 18 2.63 11.15 7.41
C ILE A 18 2.45 12.22 6.33
N LYS A 19 1.20 12.61 6.01
CA LYS A 19 0.96 13.71 5.05
C LYS A 19 1.72 14.96 5.48
N GLN A 20 2.45 15.56 4.53
CA GLN A 20 3.28 16.75 4.73
C GLN A 20 4.46 16.57 5.72
N LYS A 21 4.78 15.35 6.13
CA LYS A 21 5.94 15.07 6.99
C LYS A 21 7.17 14.73 6.16
N LYS A 22 8.33 15.16 6.65
CA LYS A 22 9.64 14.91 6.02
C LYS A 22 10.25 13.62 6.55
N VAL A 23 10.64 12.73 5.65
CA VAL A 23 11.36 11.51 6.01
C VAL A 23 12.81 11.86 6.39
N LYS A 24 13.21 11.56 7.60
CA LYS A 24 14.57 11.83 8.12
C LYS A 24 15.55 10.71 7.82
N LYS A 25 15.07 9.46 7.87
CA LYS A 25 15.88 8.27 7.66
C LYS A 25 14.99 7.11 7.25
N VAL A 26 15.52 6.21 6.42
CA VAL A 26 14.92 4.90 6.14
C VAL A 26 15.89 3.82 6.57
N ILE A 27 15.39 2.85 7.34
CA ILE A 27 16.14 1.68 7.79
C ILE A 27 15.53 0.47 7.08
N ILE A 28 16.36 -0.28 6.38
CA ILE A 28 15.96 -1.54 5.74
C ILE A 28 16.69 -2.66 6.47
N ARG A 29 15.93 -3.50 7.16
CA ARG A 29 16.46 -4.67 7.89
C ARG A 29 16.49 -5.92 7.01
N ASN A 30 15.52 -6.03 6.11
CA ASN A 30 15.50 -7.11 5.13
C ASN A 30 15.01 -6.57 3.79
N ARG A 31 15.78 -6.82 2.73
CA ARG A 31 15.45 -6.41 1.36
C ARG A 31 14.64 -7.45 0.60
N ASN A 32 14.64 -8.69 1.07
CA ASN A 32 14.07 -9.82 0.35
C ASN A 32 12.59 -9.96 0.70
N LEU A 33 11.77 -9.06 0.19
CA LEU A 33 10.32 -9.17 0.10
C LEU A 33 9.94 -9.81 -1.25
N ARG A 34 8.65 -9.91 -1.55
CA ARG A 34 8.17 -10.42 -2.84
C ARG A 34 8.86 -9.75 -4.04
N LEU A 35 9.07 -8.44 -3.95
CA LEU A 35 9.97 -7.71 -4.82
C LEU A 35 11.16 -7.23 -3.99
N LYS A 36 12.37 -7.49 -4.45
CA LYS A 36 13.58 -7.06 -3.75
C LYS A 36 13.64 -5.53 -3.68
N ILE A 37 13.80 -4.99 -2.49
CA ILE A 37 13.91 -3.54 -2.28
C ILE A 37 15.21 -3.04 -2.94
N PRO A 38 15.14 -2.05 -3.85
CA PRO A 38 16.31 -1.57 -4.58
C PRO A 38 17.33 -0.88 -3.67
N SER A 39 18.60 -0.86 -4.07
CA SER A 39 19.71 -0.28 -3.27
C SER A 39 19.49 1.19 -2.95
N TYR A 40 18.95 1.94 -3.90
CA TYR A 40 18.69 3.38 -3.79
C TYR A 40 17.39 3.73 -3.05
N PHE A 41 16.68 2.76 -2.48
CA PHE A 41 15.41 3.01 -1.77
C PHE A 41 15.55 4.02 -0.62
N LYS A 42 16.66 3.95 0.13
CA LYS A 42 16.92 4.88 1.24
C LYS A 42 17.07 6.33 0.74
N THR A 43 17.87 6.53 -0.29
CA THR A 43 18.13 7.86 -0.88
C THR A 43 16.90 8.41 -1.60
N TYR A 44 16.05 7.51 -2.13
CA TYR A 44 14.79 7.90 -2.76
C TYR A 44 13.85 8.64 -1.81
N PHE A 45 13.85 8.32 -0.52
CA PHE A 45 13.01 8.95 0.50
C PHE A 45 13.71 10.02 1.33
N LEU A 46 15.03 9.94 1.43
CA LEU A 46 15.80 10.79 2.35
C LEU A 46 15.51 12.28 2.13
N ASN A 47 15.13 12.96 3.22
CA ASN A 47 14.80 14.39 3.23
C ASN A 47 13.61 14.80 2.37
N LYS A 48 12.90 13.88 1.73
CA LYS A 48 11.69 14.19 0.97
C LYS A 48 10.48 14.33 1.89
N LYS A 49 9.60 15.25 1.51
CA LYS A 49 8.31 15.48 2.14
C LYS A 49 7.28 14.57 1.49
N ILE A 50 6.52 13.84 2.28
CA ILE A 50 5.40 13.05 1.75
C ILE A 50 4.24 13.99 1.45
N ILE A 51 3.80 14.06 0.21
CA ILE A 51 2.71 14.93 -0.22
C ILE A 51 1.40 14.42 0.36
N LYS A 52 1.08 13.15 0.08
CA LYS A 52 -0.11 12.45 0.57
C LYS A 52 0.08 10.95 0.47
N VAL A 53 -0.81 10.19 1.07
CA VAL A 53 -0.99 8.76 0.85
C VAL A 53 -2.34 8.53 0.17
N GLY A 54 -2.30 7.95 -1.01
CA GLY A 54 -3.48 7.49 -1.74
C GLY A 54 -3.58 5.98 -1.75
N ARG A 55 -4.60 5.48 -2.44
CA ARG A 55 -4.85 4.06 -2.69
C ARG A 55 -5.41 3.88 -4.08
N PHE A 56 -5.08 2.76 -4.69
CA PHE A 56 -5.82 2.21 -5.82
C PHE A 56 -5.84 0.68 -5.65
N SER A 57 -7.03 0.09 -5.75
CA SER A 57 -7.23 -1.33 -5.47
C SER A 57 -6.65 -1.72 -4.09
N LYS A 58 -5.81 -2.72 -4.03
CA LYS A 58 -5.12 -3.19 -2.80
C LYS A 58 -3.72 -2.56 -2.62
N TYR A 59 -3.43 -1.45 -3.31
CA TYR A 59 -2.13 -0.78 -3.26
C TYR A 59 -2.23 0.56 -2.53
N LEU A 60 -1.40 0.77 -1.52
CA LEU A 60 -1.13 2.10 -0.98
C LEU A 60 -0.16 2.84 -1.92
N ILE A 61 -0.35 4.12 -2.09
CA ILE A 61 0.47 4.96 -2.96
C ILE A 61 1.01 6.14 -2.14
N ILE A 62 2.30 6.15 -1.85
CA ILE A 62 2.96 7.30 -1.25
C ILE A 62 3.35 8.27 -2.36
N TYR A 63 2.80 9.47 -2.34
CA TYR A 63 3.10 10.55 -3.28
C TYR A 63 4.28 11.39 -2.75
N LEU A 64 5.29 11.54 -3.57
CA LEU A 64 6.51 12.30 -3.30
C LEU A 64 6.66 13.43 -4.32
N PRO A 65 7.52 14.45 -4.06
CA PRO A 65 7.78 15.52 -5.00
C PRO A 65 8.29 15.04 -6.37
N LYS A 66 8.03 15.80 -7.42
CA LYS A 66 8.49 15.58 -8.79
C LYS A 66 7.95 14.26 -9.37
N ASP A 67 6.65 14.02 -9.20
CA ASP A 67 5.94 12.83 -9.70
C ASP A 67 6.65 11.51 -9.38
N ASN A 68 7.20 11.44 -8.17
CA ASN A 68 7.75 10.21 -7.63
C ASN A 68 6.71 9.52 -6.73
N TYR A 69 6.62 8.22 -6.85
CA TYR A 69 5.66 7.40 -6.11
C TYR A 69 6.34 6.18 -5.48
N CYS A 70 5.80 5.74 -4.36
CA CYS A 70 6.12 4.42 -3.84
C CYS A 70 4.82 3.66 -3.63
N LEU A 71 4.67 2.55 -4.34
CA LEU A 71 3.59 1.61 -4.13
C LEU A 71 3.96 0.67 -2.99
N ILE A 72 2.99 0.40 -2.12
CA ILE A 72 3.10 -0.62 -1.07
C ILE A 72 1.94 -1.58 -1.24
N HIS A 73 2.24 -2.85 -1.36
CA HIS A 73 1.26 -3.93 -1.30
C HIS A 73 1.49 -4.71 -0.02
N LEU A 74 0.45 -4.86 0.80
CA LEU A 74 0.58 -5.50 2.11
C LEU A 74 0.75 -7.03 2.03
N GLY A 75 0.44 -7.62 0.87
CA GLY A 75 0.43 -9.07 0.74
C GLY A 75 -0.66 -9.69 1.60
N MET A 76 -0.33 -10.79 2.27
CA MET A 76 -1.28 -11.53 3.14
C MET A 76 -1.09 -11.20 4.63
N SER A 77 0.10 -10.80 5.03
CA SER A 77 0.48 -10.63 6.44
C SER A 77 1.17 -9.31 6.74
N GLY A 78 1.30 -8.44 5.75
CA GLY A 78 1.94 -7.14 5.92
C GLY A 78 1.10 -6.19 6.77
N THR A 79 1.75 -5.56 7.74
CA THR A 79 1.15 -4.58 8.64
C THR A 79 2.02 -3.35 8.73
N ILE A 80 1.38 -2.21 9.03
CA ILE A 80 2.08 -0.95 9.23
C ILE A 80 1.81 -0.46 10.66
N HIS A 81 2.88 -0.21 11.41
CA HIS A 81 2.84 0.23 12.80
C HIS A 81 3.43 1.63 12.93
N VAL A 82 2.77 2.48 13.70
CA VAL A 82 3.26 3.83 14.05
C VAL A 82 3.76 3.81 15.48
N ILE A 83 5.02 4.19 15.69
CA ILE A 83 5.68 4.23 17.01
C ILE A 83 6.09 5.66 17.32
N ASN A 84 5.53 6.22 18.37
CA ASN A 84 5.91 7.55 18.87
C ASN A 84 7.18 7.47 19.74
N LYS A 85 8.05 8.50 19.65
CA LYS A 85 9.29 8.54 20.43
C LYS A 85 9.07 8.68 21.93
N ASN A 86 8.02 9.39 22.34
CA ASN A 86 7.81 9.81 23.73
C ASN A 86 6.77 8.98 24.48
N LEU A 87 6.14 8.03 23.85
CA LEU A 87 5.19 7.14 24.50
C LEU A 87 5.48 5.73 24.00
N VAL A 88 5.76 4.84 24.94
CA VAL A 88 5.78 3.39 24.71
C VAL A 88 4.38 2.90 24.30
N ASN A 89 3.49 3.80 23.97
CA ASN A 89 2.14 3.53 23.52
C ASN A 89 2.17 3.18 22.02
N LYS A 90 2.03 1.98 21.85
CA LYS A 90 1.79 1.12 20.71
C LYS A 90 0.57 1.60 19.95
N TYR A 91 0.77 2.21 18.78
CA TYR A 91 -0.34 2.72 18.02
C TYR A 91 -0.63 1.88 16.78
N THR A 92 -1.88 1.55 16.79
CA THR A 92 -2.76 1.12 15.72
C THR A 92 -2.10 0.19 14.73
N ASN A 93 -2.33 -1.03 14.99
CA ASN A 93 -2.46 -2.00 13.95
C ASN A 93 -3.49 -1.48 12.95
N THR A 94 -3.02 -1.07 11.81
CA THR A 94 -3.85 -0.70 10.68
C THR A 94 -4.27 -1.93 9.87
N SER A 95 -4.14 -3.11 10.45
CA SER A 95 -4.55 -4.38 9.91
C SER A 95 -5.55 -5.05 10.86
N PHE A 96 -6.70 -5.42 10.37
CA PHE A 96 -7.76 -6.09 11.13
C PHE A 96 -7.40 -7.48 11.67
N TYR A 97 -6.32 -8.08 11.16
CA TYR A 97 -6.03 -9.49 11.39
C TYR A 97 -4.95 -9.75 12.43
N ASN A 98 -4.29 -8.70 12.96
CA ASN A 98 -3.13 -8.86 13.81
C ASN A 98 -3.21 -8.04 15.10
N SER A 99 -2.44 -8.46 16.12
CA SER A 99 -2.29 -7.76 17.38
C SER A 99 -1.93 -6.27 17.16
N PRO A 100 -2.49 -5.34 17.95
CA PRO A 100 -2.08 -3.93 17.94
C PRO A 100 -0.63 -3.72 18.37
N PHE A 101 0.01 -4.76 18.86
CA PHE A 101 1.40 -4.72 19.32
C PHE A 101 2.37 -4.99 18.17
N LEU A 102 3.42 -4.18 18.06
CA LEU A 102 4.50 -4.42 17.12
C LEU A 102 5.20 -5.74 17.44
N PRO A 103 5.21 -6.73 16.54
CA PRO A 103 5.97 -7.95 16.73
C PRO A 103 7.47 -7.68 16.86
N LYS A 104 8.18 -8.47 17.68
CA LYS A 104 9.65 -8.36 17.83
C LYS A 104 10.39 -8.74 16.55
N LYS A 105 9.84 -9.68 15.77
CA LYS A 105 10.42 -10.23 14.53
C LYS A 105 9.72 -9.70 13.28
N HIS A 106 10.35 -9.85 12.12
CA HIS A 106 9.80 -9.57 10.78
C HIS A 106 9.54 -8.08 10.48
N ASN A 107 10.25 -7.18 11.16
CA ASN A 107 10.27 -5.76 10.88
C ASN A 107 11.26 -5.48 9.72
N HIS A 108 10.76 -5.19 8.52
CA HIS A 108 11.61 -5.13 7.32
C HIS A 108 12.03 -3.72 6.94
N VAL A 109 11.11 -2.75 7.04
CA VAL A 109 11.37 -1.36 6.65
C VAL A 109 10.88 -0.41 7.74
N GLU A 110 11.71 0.57 8.09
CA GLU A 110 11.35 1.63 9.02
C GLU A 110 11.53 3.00 8.35
N PHE A 111 10.50 3.83 8.40
CA PHE A 111 10.56 5.24 8.02
C PHE A 111 10.60 6.08 9.28
N VAL A 112 11.68 6.84 9.46
CA VAL A 112 11.91 7.67 10.65
C VAL A 112 11.56 9.12 10.34
N PHE A 113 10.67 9.68 11.11
CA PHE A 113 10.25 11.09 11.10
C PHE A 113 10.80 11.83 12.34
N LYS A 114 10.48 13.12 12.51
CA LYS A 114 11.00 13.92 13.66
C LYS A 114 10.60 13.31 15.00
N ASN A 115 9.33 12.97 15.21
CA ASN A 115 8.78 12.58 16.51
C ASN A 115 8.25 11.14 16.56
N PHE A 116 8.25 10.43 15.46
CA PHE A 116 7.73 9.05 15.36
C PHE A 116 8.43 8.28 14.25
N LYS A 117 8.21 7.00 14.22
CA LYS A 117 8.61 6.12 13.11
C LYS A 117 7.45 5.24 12.69
N ILE A 118 7.50 4.80 11.44
CA ILE A 118 6.60 3.82 10.86
C ILE A 118 7.40 2.58 10.55
N ILE A 119 6.85 1.42 10.92
CA ILE A 119 7.48 0.13 10.73
C ILE A 119 6.55 -0.75 9.88
N TYR A 120 7.09 -1.28 8.81
CA TYR A 120 6.46 -2.33 8.01
C TYR A 120 6.91 -3.68 8.53
N ASN A 121 5.95 -4.48 8.99
CA ASN A 121 6.14 -5.85 9.48
C ASN A 121 5.44 -6.82 8.53
N ASP A 122 6.08 -7.92 8.14
CA ASP A 122 5.49 -8.92 7.25
C ASP A 122 6.15 -10.30 7.44
N PRO A 123 5.61 -11.17 8.28
CA PRO A 123 6.17 -12.49 8.54
C PRO A 123 6.33 -13.36 7.28
N ARG A 124 5.41 -13.27 6.34
CA ARG A 124 5.39 -14.09 5.12
C ARG A 124 6.18 -13.48 3.97
N ARG A 125 6.52 -12.19 4.02
CA ARG A 125 7.25 -11.42 2.98
C ARG A 125 6.55 -11.41 1.61
N PHE A 126 5.23 -11.50 1.59
CA PHE A 126 4.42 -11.48 0.37
C PHE A 126 4.04 -10.06 -0.06
N GLY A 127 4.24 -9.09 0.81
CA GLY A 127 4.12 -7.69 0.45
C GLY A 127 5.36 -7.19 -0.28
N PHE A 128 5.28 -5.97 -0.78
CA PHE A 128 6.41 -5.35 -1.48
C PHE A 128 6.32 -3.82 -1.51
N PHE A 129 7.44 -3.21 -1.86
CA PHE A 129 7.60 -1.80 -2.20
C PHE A 129 8.06 -1.69 -3.64
N GLN A 130 7.42 -0.82 -4.43
CA GLN A 130 7.81 -0.53 -5.80
C GLN A 130 7.92 0.99 -5.99
N LEU A 131 9.07 1.46 -6.46
CA LEU A 131 9.31 2.86 -6.77
C LEU A 131 8.91 3.15 -8.21
N ILE A 132 8.20 4.25 -8.43
CA ILE A 132 7.72 4.71 -9.74
C ILE A 132 8.11 6.19 -9.87
N LYS A 133 8.63 6.59 -11.04
CA LYS A 133 9.22 7.92 -11.23
C LYS A 133 8.33 8.94 -11.93
N ASN A 134 7.24 8.53 -12.56
CA ASN A 134 6.36 9.46 -13.27
C ASN A 134 4.91 8.97 -13.27
N ASN A 135 3.99 9.86 -13.61
CA ASN A 135 2.57 9.55 -13.60
C ASN A 135 2.17 8.56 -14.71
N SER A 136 2.82 8.59 -15.86
CA SER A 136 2.53 7.65 -16.95
C SER A 136 2.85 6.21 -16.56
N ASP A 137 3.99 5.98 -15.89
CA ASP A 137 4.35 4.66 -15.36
C ASP A 137 3.39 4.21 -14.24
N LEU A 138 2.89 5.16 -13.42
CA LEU A 138 1.88 4.85 -12.40
C LEU A 138 0.57 4.38 -13.06
N ILE A 139 0.09 5.08 -14.08
CA ILE A 139 -1.11 4.70 -14.84
C ILE A 139 -0.90 3.34 -15.51
N LYS A 140 0.22 3.15 -16.20
CA LYS A 140 0.58 1.89 -16.85
C LYS A 140 0.64 0.72 -15.87
N ARG A 141 1.12 0.97 -14.63
CA ARG A 141 1.20 -0.05 -13.58
C ARG A 141 -0.16 -0.62 -13.21
N PHE A 142 -1.21 0.17 -13.35
CA PHE A 142 -2.58 -0.21 -12.99
C PHE A 142 -3.49 -0.51 -14.20
N SER A 143 -3.02 -0.34 -15.42
CA SER A 143 -3.83 -0.48 -16.65
C SER A 143 -4.46 -1.87 -16.83
N HIS A 144 -3.94 -2.89 -16.16
CA HIS A 144 -4.47 -4.25 -16.21
C HIS A 144 -5.58 -4.51 -15.19
N LEU A 145 -5.86 -3.56 -14.29
CA LEU A 145 -6.90 -3.68 -13.28
C LEU A 145 -8.20 -3.05 -13.79
N GLY A 146 -9.32 -3.66 -13.46
CA GLY A 146 -10.64 -3.10 -13.65
C GLY A 146 -10.92 -1.92 -12.70
N PRO A 147 -12.06 -1.25 -12.90
CA PRO A 147 -12.50 -0.19 -11.97
C PRO A 147 -12.72 -0.74 -10.56
N GLU A 148 -12.70 0.13 -9.58
CA GLU A 148 -13.10 -0.22 -8.21
C GLU A 148 -14.64 -0.28 -8.09
N PRO A 149 -15.20 -0.99 -7.09
CA PRO A 149 -16.65 -1.18 -6.97
C PRO A 149 -17.47 0.11 -6.90
N PHE A 150 -16.88 1.19 -6.39
CA PHE A 150 -17.53 2.51 -6.26
C PHE A 150 -17.06 3.53 -7.29
N ASP A 151 -16.26 3.10 -8.28
CA ASP A 151 -15.86 3.97 -9.38
C ASP A 151 -17.06 4.18 -10.33
N LYS A 152 -17.25 5.42 -10.83
CA LYS A 152 -18.29 5.75 -11.80
C LYS A 152 -18.22 4.90 -13.10
N ASN A 153 -17.04 4.38 -13.41
CA ASN A 153 -16.83 3.50 -14.54
C ASN A 153 -17.32 2.06 -14.28
N PHE A 154 -17.54 1.68 -13.01
CA PHE A 154 -18.18 0.41 -12.67
C PHE A 154 -19.70 0.58 -12.70
N ASN A 155 -20.27 0.56 -13.90
CA ASN A 155 -21.69 0.81 -14.17
C ASN A 155 -22.31 -0.33 -14.96
N LEU A 156 -23.63 -0.28 -15.16
CA LEU A 156 -24.39 -1.32 -15.83
C LEU A 156 -23.83 -1.65 -17.23
N ASN A 157 -23.50 -0.63 -18.03
CA ASN A 157 -22.95 -0.84 -19.38
C ASN A 157 -21.61 -1.55 -19.32
N TYR A 158 -20.72 -1.18 -18.39
CA TYR A 158 -19.45 -1.87 -18.18
C TYR A 158 -19.66 -3.33 -17.82
N VAL A 159 -20.54 -3.62 -16.86
CA VAL A 159 -20.84 -4.98 -16.40
C VAL A 159 -21.42 -5.79 -17.54
N TYR A 160 -22.43 -5.26 -18.25
CA TYR A 160 -23.05 -5.96 -19.39
C TYR A 160 -22.02 -6.29 -20.47
N ASN A 161 -21.22 -5.33 -20.91
CA ASN A 161 -20.21 -5.54 -21.94
C ASN A 161 -19.11 -6.51 -21.49
N PHE A 162 -18.75 -6.49 -20.21
CA PHE A 162 -17.74 -7.41 -19.69
C PHE A 162 -18.23 -8.87 -19.67
N PHE A 163 -19.50 -9.08 -19.37
CA PHE A 163 -20.09 -10.44 -19.32
C PHE A 163 -20.54 -10.98 -20.67
N LYS A 164 -20.75 -10.11 -21.65
CA LYS A 164 -21.18 -10.53 -22.99
C LYS A 164 -20.28 -11.64 -23.51
N ASP A 165 -20.91 -12.71 -23.99
CA ASP A 165 -20.26 -13.91 -24.57
C ASP A 165 -19.34 -14.69 -23.61
N LYS A 166 -19.55 -14.57 -22.29
CA LYS A 166 -18.77 -15.29 -21.29
C LYS A 166 -19.61 -16.30 -20.51
N ASN A 167 -19.15 -17.53 -20.46
CA ASN A 167 -19.82 -18.66 -19.78
C ASN A 167 -18.99 -19.10 -18.53
N LYS A 168 -18.79 -18.21 -17.58
CA LYS A 168 -18.14 -18.53 -16.30
C LYS A 168 -19.04 -18.14 -15.14
N ASP A 169 -18.89 -18.81 -14.00
CA ASP A 169 -19.61 -18.44 -12.79
C ASP A 169 -19.32 -16.99 -12.39
N ILE A 170 -20.35 -16.27 -11.99
CA ILE A 170 -20.26 -14.88 -11.52
C ILE A 170 -19.22 -14.70 -10.41
N LYS A 171 -19.10 -15.69 -9.52
CA LYS A 171 -18.09 -15.72 -8.47
C LYS A 171 -16.67 -15.58 -9.00
N ASN A 172 -16.34 -16.28 -10.09
CA ASN A 172 -15.00 -16.22 -10.69
C ASN A 172 -14.70 -14.86 -11.29
N PHE A 173 -15.72 -14.17 -11.81
CA PHE A 173 -15.57 -12.81 -12.32
C PHE A 173 -15.38 -11.80 -11.17
N LEU A 174 -16.15 -11.91 -10.09
CA LEU A 174 -16.02 -11.02 -8.94
C LEU A 174 -14.62 -11.09 -8.30
N LEU A 175 -13.96 -12.25 -8.38
CA LEU A 175 -12.59 -12.43 -7.92
C LEU A 175 -11.52 -12.02 -8.95
N ASP A 176 -11.91 -11.73 -10.19
CA ASP A 176 -10.98 -11.28 -11.22
C ASP A 176 -10.72 -9.77 -11.12
N GLN A 177 -9.52 -9.42 -10.71
CA GLN A 177 -9.09 -8.03 -10.58
C GLN A 177 -9.13 -7.23 -11.91
N LYS A 178 -9.29 -7.91 -13.06
CA LYS A 178 -9.51 -7.27 -14.37
C LYS A 178 -10.95 -6.82 -14.55
N PHE A 179 -11.88 -7.49 -13.89
CA PHE A 179 -13.29 -7.12 -13.92
C PHE A 179 -13.57 -6.02 -12.90
N VAL A 180 -13.29 -6.29 -11.64
CA VAL A 180 -13.46 -5.34 -10.54
C VAL A 180 -12.27 -5.44 -9.61
N SER A 181 -11.60 -4.31 -9.37
CA SER A 181 -10.38 -4.32 -8.60
C SER A 181 -10.62 -4.03 -7.12
N GLY A 182 -9.87 -4.70 -6.25
CA GLY A 182 -9.92 -4.47 -4.81
C GLY A 182 -10.68 -5.51 -4.00
N ILE A 183 -11.41 -6.40 -4.65
CA ILE A 183 -12.12 -7.52 -4.02
C ILE A 183 -11.18 -8.69 -3.77
#